data_c0a1b2beb8965dba3fa6df58e736faf8
#
_entry.id   c0a1b2beb8965dba3fa6df58e736faf8
#
_cell.length_a   1.000
_cell.length_b   1.000
_cell.length_c   1.000
_cell.angle_alpha   90.00
_cell.angle_beta   90.00
_cell.angle_gamma   90.00
#
_symmetry.space_group_name_H-M   'P 1'
#
loop_
_entity.id
_entity.type
_entity.pdbx_description
1 polymer ?
#
loop_
_entity_poly.entity_id
_entity_poly.type
_entity_poly.pdbx_seq_one_letter_code
_entity_poly.pdbx_strand_id
1 'polypeptide(L)' 'MNSQTKLIFALEHIAHLHDLIEGNEWEKHLKDHLVSLEIELERQLNNELTRKNLANTSKDVVE' A
#
# COMPACT_ATOMS: atom_id res chain seq x y z
N MET A 1 0.96 -9.33 13.42
CA MET A 1 0.71 -9.00 12.01
C MET A 1 2.00 -8.48 11.39
N ASN A 2 2.41 -9.02 10.26
CA ASN A 2 3.66 -8.58 9.63
C ASN A 2 3.45 -7.29 8.84
N SER A 3 4.56 -6.72 8.39
CA SER A 3 4.57 -5.44 7.68
C SER A 3 3.74 -5.48 6.40
N GLN A 4 3.85 -6.55 5.65
CA GLN A 4 3.10 -6.73 4.39
C GLN A 4 1.59 -6.71 4.64
N THR A 5 1.15 -7.46 5.65
CA THR A 5 -0.28 -7.53 5.99
C THR A 5 -0.81 -6.17 6.45
N LYS A 6 -0.01 -5.45 7.24
CA LYS A 6 -0.38 -4.11 7.68
C LYS A 6 -0.55 -3.16 6.51
N LEU A 7 0.34 -3.23 5.54
CA LEU A 7 0.27 -2.38 4.35
C LEU A 7 -0.97 -2.70 3.51
N ILE A 8 -1.29 -3.98 3.35
CA ILE A 8 -2.47 -4.40 2.62
C ILE A 8 -3.74 -3.88 3.30
N PHE A 9 -3.82 -4.01 4.62
CA PHE A 9 -4.98 -3.50 5.37
C PHE A 9 -5.07 -1.98 5.28
N ALA A 10 -3.93 -1.28 5.31
CA ALA A 10 -3.92 0.17 5.17
C ALA A 10 -4.49 0.58 3.81
N LEU A 11 -4.10 -0.12 2.75
CA LEU A 11 -4.62 0.15 1.41
C LEU A 11 -6.13 -0.12 1.32
N GLU A 12 -6.60 -1.17 1.95
CA GLU A 12 -8.03 -1.47 2.00
C GLU A 12 -8.81 -0.35 2.71
N HIS A 13 -8.25 0.18 3.80
CA HIS A 13 -8.88 1.28 4.53
C HIS A 13 -8.92 2.55 3.68
N ILE A 14 -7.89 2.79 2.87
CA ILE A 14 -7.88 3.94 1.97
C ILE A 14 -8.99 3.79 0.92
N ALA A 15 -9.19 2.59 0.40
CA ALA A 15 -10.29 2.34 -0.55
C ALA A 15 -11.64 2.65 0.09
N HIS A 16 -11.84 2.26 1.35
CA HIS A 16 -13.05 2.60 2.08
C HIS A 16 -13.19 4.11 2.29
N LEU A 17 -12.08 4.79 2.57
CA LEU A 17 -12.10 6.23 2.75
C LEU A 17 -12.50 6.95 1.46
N HIS A 18 -12.07 6.47 0.31
CA HIS A 18 -12.49 7.04 -0.97
C HIS A 18 -14.01 7.01 -1.10
N ASP A 19 -14.63 5.90 -0.73
CA ASP A 19 -16.08 5.77 -0.79
C ASP A 19 -16.76 6.70 0.20
N LEU A 20 -16.19 6.82 1.41
CA LEU A 20 -16.80 7.60 2.48
C LEU A 20 -16.74 9.11 2.22
N ILE A 21 -15.73 9.58 1.51
CA ILE A 21 -15.59 11.00 1.22
C ILE A 21 -16.32 11.42 -0.05
N GLU A 22 -16.87 10.48 -0.81
CA GLU A 22 -17.60 10.77 -2.02
C GLU A 22 -18.80 11.68 -1.70
N GLY A 23 -18.91 12.78 -2.42
CA GLY A 23 -19.96 13.75 -2.18
C GLY A 23 -19.65 14.76 -1.07
N ASN A 24 -18.53 14.64 -0.40
CA ASN A 24 -18.09 15.62 0.58
C ASN A 24 -17.66 16.89 -0.12
N GLU A 25 -17.90 18.06 0.51
CA GLU A 25 -17.53 19.33 -0.13
C GLU A 25 -16.03 19.49 -0.33
N TRP A 26 -15.23 18.77 0.45
CA TRP A 26 -13.78 18.79 0.33
C TRP A 26 -13.23 17.54 -0.36
N GLU A 27 -14.08 16.82 -1.07
CA GLU A 27 -13.74 15.54 -1.68
C GLU A 27 -12.46 15.60 -2.51
N LYS A 28 -12.34 16.58 -3.39
CA LYS A 28 -11.18 16.71 -4.27
C LYS A 28 -9.89 16.86 -3.47
N HIS A 29 -9.93 17.71 -2.45
CA HIS A 29 -8.78 17.97 -1.60
C HIS A 29 -8.38 16.73 -0.82
N LEU A 30 -9.37 16.06 -0.22
CA LEU A 30 -9.14 14.83 0.54
C LEU A 30 -8.65 13.71 -0.37
N LYS A 31 -9.19 13.63 -1.57
CA LYS A 31 -8.80 12.61 -2.54
C LYS A 31 -7.33 12.74 -2.92
N ASP A 32 -6.86 13.97 -3.11
CA ASP A 32 -5.45 14.21 -3.43
C ASP A 32 -4.53 13.67 -2.33
N HIS A 33 -4.89 13.88 -1.08
CA HIS A 33 -4.12 13.36 0.04
C HIS A 33 -4.15 11.84 0.08
N LEU A 34 -5.32 11.24 -0.16
CA LEU A 34 -5.47 9.79 -0.15
C LEU A 34 -4.68 9.15 -1.28
N VAL A 35 -4.69 9.76 -2.47
CA VAL A 35 -3.93 9.23 -3.62
C VAL A 35 -2.44 9.25 -3.33
N SER A 36 -1.93 10.34 -2.75
CA SER A 36 -0.52 10.44 -2.39
C SER A 36 -0.14 9.36 -1.38
N LEU A 37 -0.97 9.15 -0.37
CA LEU A 37 -0.73 8.13 0.64
C LEU A 37 -0.79 6.74 0.04
N GLU A 38 -1.76 6.51 -0.84
CA GLU A 38 -1.93 5.23 -1.52
C GLU A 38 -0.69 4.88 -2.34
N ILE A 39 -0.18 5.82 -3.11
CA ILE A 39 1.02 5.62 -3.92
C ILE A 39 2.21 5.25 -3.03
N GLU A 40 2.38 5.96 -1.92
CA GLU A 40 3.48 5.69 -1.00
C GLU A 40 3.35 4.30 -0.36
N LEU A 41 2.14 3.92 0.05
CA LEU A 41 1.91 2.61 0.64
C LEU A 41 2.13 1.48 -0.38
N GLU A 42 1.71 1.69 -1.62
CA GLU A 42 1.95 0.71 -2.68
C GLU A 42 3.44 0.57 -2.95
N ARG A 43 4.17 1.67 -2.94
CA ARG A 43 5.63 1.64 -3.10
C ARG A 43 6.27 0.83 -2.00
N GLN A 44 5.86 1.04 -0.75
CA GLN A 44 6.38 0.29 0.38
C GLN A 44 6.04 -1.19 0.28
N LEU A 45 4.82 -1.50 -0.15
CA LEU A 45 4.42 -2.89 -0.32
C LEU A 45 5.25 -3.57 -1.39
N ASN A 46 5.46 -2.89 -2.52
CA ASN A 46 6.30 -3.43 -3.60
C ASN A 46 7.72 -3.67 -3.12
N ASN A 47 8.27 -2.76 -2.31
CA ASN A 47 9.60 -2.92 -1.74
C ASN A 47 9.66 -4.15 -0.83
N GLU A 48 8.63 -4.36 -0.01
CA GLU A 48 8.56 -5.54 0.86
C GLU A 48 8.51 -6.82 0.04
N LEU A 49 7.69 -6.85 -1.00
CA LEU A 49 7.57 -8.02 -1.85
C LEU A 49 8.86 -8.30 -2.61
N THR A 50 9.49 -7.25 -3.11
CA THR A 50 10.76 -7.38 -3.85
C THR A 50 11.85 -7.91 -2.92
N ARG A 51 11.92 -7.39 -1.72
CA ARG A 51 12.91 -7.84 -0.73
C ARG A 51 12.73 -9.32 -0.43
N LYS A 52 11.49 -9.74 -0.25
CA LYS A 52 11.17 -11.13 0.02
C LYS A 52 11.56 -12.02 -1.15
N ASN A 53 11.25 -11.57 -2.37
CA ASN A 53 11.59 -12.32 -3.58
C ASN A 53 13.09 -12.42 -3.78
N LEU A 54 13.83 -11.35 -3.53
CA LEU A 54 15.28 -11.35 -3.63
C LEU A 54 15.90 -12.31 -2.63
N ALA A 55 15.38 -12.33 -1.41
CA ALA A 55 15.87 -13.24 -0.39
C ALA A 55 15.65 -14.69 -0.82
N ASN A 56 14.48 -15.00 -1.36
CA ASN A 56 14.16 -16.34 -1.84
C ASN A 56 15.05 -16.71 -3.02
N THR A 57 15.24 -15.78 -3.95
CA THR A 57 16.07 -16.01 -5.12
C THR A 57 17.52 -16.27 -4.72
N SER A 58 18.04 -15.50 -3.78
CA SER A 58 19.39 -15.69 -3.27
C SER A 58 19.55 -17.07 -2.66
N LYS A 59 18.58 -17.52 -1.93
CA LYS A 59 18.57 -18.86 -1.35
C LYS A 59 18.66 -19.92 -2.44
N ASP A 60 17.83 -19.77 -3.46
CA ASP A 60 17.80 -20.72 -4.56
C ASP A 60 19.12 -20.76 -5.31
N VAL A 61 19.73 -19.59 -5.50
CA VAL A 61 20.99 -19.49 -6.23
C VAL A 61 22.13 -20.16 -5.45
N VAL A 62 22.12 -20.01 -4.14
CA VAL A 62 23.16 -20.60 -3.29
C VAL A 62 23.09 -22.11 -3.28
N GLU A 63 21.93 -22.64 -3.39
CA GLU A 63 21.73 -24.09 -3.44
C GLU A 63 22.11 -24.68 -4.78
#